data_83ffd15a250dd7f5e4c490543781ae46
#
_entry.id   83ffd15a250dd7f5e4c490543781ae46
#
_cell.length_a   1.000
_cell.length_b   1.000
_cell.length_c   1.000
_cell.angle_alpha   90.00
_cell.angle_beta   90.00
_cell.angle_gamma   90.00
#
_symmetry.space_group_name_H-M   'P 1'
#
loop_
_entity.id
_entity.type
_entity.pdbx_description
1 polymer ?
#
loop_
_entity_poly.entity_id
_entity_poly.type
_entity_poly.pdbx_seq_one_letter_code
_entity_poly.pdbx_strand_id
1 'polypeptide(L)'
;MPTDKKFMTGYEVVVCACQDAGAESMYGYPITPTCEILSGWANSGKSYLQTEDEIAAGFGVCGAVMAGQKSFTASAGPGHILLQDSFSMAEAMRLPFVMIVGQRGGPSSGTVIYSQQEVTLACYGGNGEGMRFVYSPSSIAELYKLTRQAFNDAWHYRFPAVVLTDGYTLKTRGVIDFDKIGTIENIPAHQLVPEDKVVHWPNIYTFEEELYDEVMLAQKDFEAVAGDVAMVEELQTEDAEILIIAHGIVAASAKDAIEILRKQDKKVGLFRPITLRPFPKKQLDKTASGK
;
A
#
# COMPACT_ATOMS: atom_id res chain seq x y z
N MET A 1 -23.77 23.35 7.83
CA MET A 1 -22.34 23.39 8.21
C MET A 1 -21.54 23.39 6.91
N PRO A 2 -20.46 24.16 6.76
CA PRO A 2 -19.62 24.03 5.58
C PRO A 2 -19.05 22.62 5.57
N THR A 3 -19.24 21.91 4.48
CA THR A 3 -18.67 20.56 4.27
C THR A 3 -17.17 20.70 4.03
N ASP A 4 -16.35 19.87 4.72
CA ASP A 4 -14.89 19.85 4.48
C ASP A 4 -14.60 19.10 3.18
N LYS A 5 -14.90 19.80 2.07
CA LYS A 5 -14.67 19.33 0.71
C LYS A 5 -13.50 20.06 0.10
N LYS A 6 -12.53 19.31 -0.42
CA LYS A 6 -11.37 19.86 -1.11
C LYS A 6 -11.24 19.28 -2.52
N PHE A 7 -10.92 20.14 -3.48
CA PHE A 7 -10.59 19.71 -4.83
C PHE A 7 -9.08 19.51 -4.92
N MET A 8 -8.65 18.26 -5.06
CA MET A 8 -7.25 17.84 -4.92
C MET A 8 -6.85 16.86 -6.02
N THR A 9 -5.56 16.84 -6.33
CA THR A 9 -4.94 15.75 -7.10
C THR A 9 -4.68 14.54 -6.21
N GLY A 10 -4.51 13.36 -6.83
CA GLY A 10 -4.09 12.15 -6.07
C GLY A 10 -2.76 12.34 -5.33
N TYR A 11 -1.82 13.10 -5.89
CA TYR A 11 -0.56 13.45 -5.21
C TYR A 11 -0.78 14.22 -3.91
N GLU A 12 -1.57 15.30 -3.99
CA GLU A 12 -1.92 16.13 -2.83
C GLU A 12 -2.65 15.30 -1.77
N VAL A 13 -3.47 14.34 -2.22
CA VAL A 13 -4.20 13.42 -1.34
C VAL A 13 -3.25 12.48 -0.60
N VAL A 14 -2.24 11.92 -1.28
CA VAL A 14 -1.22 11.08 -0.62
C VAL A 14 -0.47 11.87 0.44
N VAL A 15 -0.01 13.08 0.09
CA VAL A 15 0.71 13.95 1.04
C VAL A 15 -0.17 14.26 2.25
N CYS A 16 -1.42 14.66 2.03
CA CYS A 16 -2.39 14.93 3.10
C CYS A 16 -2.62 13.67 3.96
N ALA A 17 -2.82 12.52 3.35
CA ALA A 17 -3.03 11.26 4.07
C ALA A 17 -1.83 10.86 4.93
N CYS A 18 -0.61 11.02 4.42
CA CYS A 18 0.61 10.77 5.18
C CYS A 18 0.75 11.74 6.38
N GLN A 19 0.44 13.03 6.17
CA GLN A 19 0.44 14.01 7.26
C GLN A 19 -0.60 13.68 8.33
N ASP A 20 -1.81 13.36 7.92
CA ASP A 20 -2.91 13.00 8.82
C ASP A 20 -2.70 11.64 9.51
N ALA A 21 -1.92 10.74 8.90
CA ALA A 21 -1.46 9.50 9.54
C ALA A 21 -0.40 9.75 10.62
N GLY A 22 0.12 10.97 10.72
CA GLY A 22 1.18 11.34 11.64
C GLY A 22 2.58 10.98 11.12
N ALA A 23 2.78 10.87 9.81
CA ALA A 23 4.11 10.68 9.25
C ALA A 23 5.00 11.90 9.55
N GLU A 24 6.25 11.63 9.92
CA GLU A 24 7.21 12.62 10.38
C GLU A 24 8.31 12.87 9.35
N SER A 25 8.66 11.85 8.59
CA SER A 25 9.74 11.92 7.61
C SER A 25 9.45 11.15 6.33
N MET A 26 10.07 11.61 5.24
CA MET A 26 10.09 10.93 3.95
C MET A 26 11.52 10.85 3.43
N TYR A 27 11.89 9.68 2.97
CA TYR A 27 13.14 9.47 2.22
C TYR A 27 12.77 9.09 0.80
N GLY A 28 13.40 9.70 -0.20
CA GLY A 28 12.99 9.40 -1.56
C GLY A 28 13.96 9.86 -2.64
N TYR A 29 13.83 9.20 -3.78
CA TYR A 29 14.47 9.57 -5.03
C TYR A 29 13.39 9.91 -6.06
N PRO A 30 13.54 11.00 -6.85
CA PRO A 30 12.49 11.42 -7.77
C PRO A 30 12.36 10.45 -8.94
N ILE A 31 11.18 9.84 -9.07
CA ILE A 31 10.81 8.98 -10.18
C ILE A 31 9.34 9.19 -10.58
N THR A 32 9.08 9.26 -11.88
CA THR A 32 7.70 9.39 -12.39
C THR A 32 6.97 8.04 -12.27
N PRO A 33 5.71 8.02 -11.77
CA PRO A 33 4.81 9.15 -11.55
C PRO A 33 4.71 9.62 -10.08
N THR A 34 5.71 9.50 -9.25
CA THR A 34 5.66 9.85 -7.82
C THR A 34 6.44 11.12 -7.43
N CYS A 35 7.06 11.81 -8.40
CA CYS A 35 7.84 13.03 -8.15
C CYS A 35 7.05 14.11 -7.39
N GLU A 36 5.76 14.26 -7.68
CA GLU A 36 4.92 15.28 -7.07
C GLU A 36 4.58 14.95 -5.61
N ILE A 37 4.61 13.68 -5.20
CA ILE A 37 4.51 13.29 -3.79
C ILE A 37 5.74 13.79 -3.04
N LEU A 38 6.92 13.57 -3.62
CA LEU A 38 8.20 14.00 -3.07
C LEU A 38 8.24 15.51 -2.88
N SER A 39 7.95 16.27 -3.94
CA SER A 39 7.95 17.75 -3.90
C SER A 39 6.85 18.29 -2.98
N GLY A 40 5.67 17.69 -2.98
CA GLY A 40 4.57 18.07 -2.10
C GLY A 40 4.92 17.86 -0.62
N TRP A 41 5.56 16.74 -0.28
CA TRP A 41 6.03 16.50 1.07
C TRP A 41 7.15 17.46 1.48
N ALA A 42 8.15 17.68 0.64
CA ALA A 42 9.24 18.63 0.90
C ALA A 42 8.72 20.04 1.18
N ASN A 43 7.67 20.47 0.47
CA ASN A 43 7.03 21.77 0.66
C ASN A 43 6.14 21.85 1.91
N SER A 44 5.88 20.74 2.58
CA SER A 44 5.02 20.68 3.77
C SER A 44 5.71 21.14 5.06
N GLY A 45 7.01 21.35 5.05
CA GLY A 45 7.82 21.71 6.22
C GLY A 45 8.14 20.53 7.14
N LYS A 46 7.82 19.30 6.73
CA LYS A 46 8.18 18.06 7.43
C LYS A 46 9.59 17.60 7.07
N SER A 47 10.16 16.72 7.88
CA SER A 47 11.48 16.16 7.62
C SER A 47 11.53 15.40 6.30
N TYR A 48 12.55 15.67 5.50
CA TYR A 48 12.70 15.13 4.18
C TYR A 48 14.18 14.98 3.81
N LEU A 49 14.51 13.85 3.19
CA LEU A 49 15.80 13.61 2.59
C LEU A 49 15.65 13.07 1.18
N GLN A 50 16.13 13.85 0.20
CA GLN A 50 16.36 13.31 -1.14
C GLN A 50 17.65 12.51 -1.14
N THR A 51 17.56 11.25 -1.49
CA THR A 51 18.67 10.31 -1.53
C THR A 51 19.27 10.20 -2.93
N GLU A 52 20.40 9.55 -3.06
CA GLU A 52 21.09 9.31 -4.34
C GLU A 52 20.37 8.26 -5.21
N ASP A 53 19.62 7.34 -4.57
CA ASP A 53 18.82 6.32 -5.23
C ASP A 53 17.70 5.80 -4.29
N GLU A 54 16.90 4.87 -4.78
CA GLU A 54 15.83 4.26 -4.01
C GLU A 54 16.33 3.26 -2.96
N ILE A 55 17.51 2.67 -3.12
CA ILE A 55 18.10 1.77 -2.12
C ILE A 55 18.37 2.57 -0.84
N ALA A 56 19.07 3.70 -0.97
CA ALA A 56 19.33 4.61 0.15
C ALA A 56 18.04 5.16 0.77
N ALA A 57 17.03 5.46 -0.06
CA ALA A 57 15.71 5.88 0.43
C ALA A 57 15.07 4.83 1.32
N GLY A 58 15.05 3.58 0.89
CA GLY A 58 14.46 2.48 1.64
C GLY A 58 15.15 2.22 2.98
N PHE A 59 16.48 2.17 2.99
CA PHE A 59 17.23 2.01 4.24
C PHE A 59 17.11 3.24 5.16
N GLY A 60 16.95 4.44 4.60
CA GLY A 60 16.62 5.64 5.35
C GLY A 60 15.27 5.50 6.10
N VAL A 61 14.24 4.97 5.42
CA VAL A 61 12.96 4.67 6.08
C VAL A 61 13.12 3.63 7.16
N CYS A 62 13.86 2.54 6.91
CA CYS A 62 14.13 1.52 7.93
C CYS A 62 14.77 2.13 9.20
N GLY A 63 15.79 2.96 9.04
CA GLY A 63 16.46 3.63 10.16
C GLY A 63 15.52 4.56 10.94
N ALA A 64 14.72 5.37 10.25
CA ALA A 64 13.75 6.27 10.87
C ALA A 64 12.67 5.49 11.66
N VAL A 65 12.16 4.41 11.08
CA VAL A 65 11.17 3.54 11.73
C VAL A 65 11.76 2.87 12.98
N MET A 66 12.99 2.38 12.91
CA MET A 66 13.68 1.80 14.08
C MET A 66 13.86 2.83 15.21
N ALA A 67 14.04 4.11 14.86
CA ALA A 67 14.11 5.22 15.83
C ALA A 67 12.72 5.65 16.33
N GLY A 68 11.63 5.00 15.92
CA GLY A 68 10.28 5.26 16.38
C GLY A 68 9.53 6.35 15.60
N GLN A 69 10.01 6.71 14.41
CA GLN A 69 9.34 7.68 13.54
C GLN A 69 8.42 6.99 12.54
N LYS A 70 7.22 7.54 12.32
CA LYS A 70 6.43 7.18 11.13
C LYS A 70 7.11 7.75 9.90
N SER A 71 7.64 6.88 9.06
CA SER A 71 8.35 7.26 7.85
C SER A 71 7.85 6.48 6.64
N PHE A 72 8.05 7.05 5.46
CA PHE A 72 7.62 6.43 4.20
C PHE A 72 8.52 6.81 3.04
N THR A 73 8.36 6.08 1.94
CA THR A 73 8.90 6.43 0.62
C THR A 73 7.83 6.31 -0.45
N ALA A 74 8.09 6.89 -1.62
CA ALA A 74 7.26 6.74 -2.80
C ALA A 74 8.12 6.46 -4.02
N SER A 75 7.74 5.44 -4.82
CA SER A 75 8.50 5.04 -6.00
C SER A 75 7.64 4.37 -7.06
N ALA A 76 8.25 3.92 -8.16
CA ALA A 76 7.60 3.26 -9.29
C ALA A 76 8.63 2.51 -10.15
N GLY A 77 8.19 1.49 -10.90
CA GLY A 77 8.99 0.81 -11.91
C GLY A 77 10.35 0.34 -11.41
N PRO A 78 11.47 0.79 -12.02
CA PRO A 78 12.81 0.35 -11.60
C PRO A 78 13.15 0.74 -10.16
N GLY A 79 12.65 1.88 -9.65
CA GLY A 79 12.85 2.26 -8.27
C GLY A 79 12.12 1.35 -7.28
N HIS A 80 10.94 0.85 -7.65
CA HIS A 80 10.25 -0.17 -6.86
C HIS A 80 11.03 -1.48 -6.81
N ILE A 81 11.76 -1.84 -7.88
CA ILE A 81 12.69 -3.00 -7.87
C ILE A 81 13.84 -2.77 -6.89
N LEU A 82 14.46 -1.58 -6.93
CA LEU A 82 15.58 -1.24 -6.05
C LEU A 82 15.20 -1.21 -4.57
N LEU A 83 13.97 -0.83 -4.26
CA LEU A 83 13.44 -0.84 -2.89
C LEU A 83 13.24 -2.24 -2.30
N GLN A 84 13.26 -3.30 -3.11
CA GLN A 84 12.97 -4.65 -2.59
C GLN A 84 14.02 -5.16 -1.60
N ASP A 85 15.25 -4.72 -1.67
CA ASP A 85 16.28 -5.09 -0.69
C ASP A 85 15.94 -4.56 0.72
N SER A 86 15.76 -3.26 0.83
CA SER A 86 15.36 -2.62 2.10
C SER A 86 13.99 -3.09 2.59
N PHE A 87 13.08 -3.38 1.65
CA PHE A 87 11.75 -3.87 1.98
C PHE A 87 11.78 -5.32 2.50
N SER A 88 12.65 -6.18 1.93
CA SER A 88 12.90 -7.53 2.45
C SER A 88 13.49 -7.50 3.86
N MET A 89 14.43 -6.56 4.11
CA MET A 89 14.91 -6.33 5.48
C MET A 89 13.78 -5.90 6.42
N ALA A 90 12.89 -5.01 5.95
CA ALA A 90 11.75 -4.58 6.74
C ALA A 90 10.79 -5.75 7.06
N GLU A 91 10.59 -6.67 6.14
CA GLU A 91 9.82 -7.89 6.37
C GLU A 91 10.46 -8.80 7.43
N ALA A 92 11.77 -9.10 7.26
CA ALA A 92 12.52 -9.94 8.18
C ALA A 92 12.56 -9.35 9.61
N MET A 93 12.73 -8.05 9.72
CA MET A 93 12.80 -7.34 11.01
C MET A 93 11.44 -6.84 11.52
N ARG A 94 10.35 -7.12 10.84
CA ARG A 94 9.01 -6.68 11.23
C ARG A 94 8.92 -5.15 11.43
N LEU A 95 9.52 -4.37 10.50
CA LEU A 95 9.50 -2.91 10.53
C LEU A 95 8.20 -2.37 9.90
N PRO A 96 7.52 -1.40 10.53
CA PRO A 96 6.33 -0.76 9.98
C PRO A 96 6.68 0.25 8.86
N PHE A 97 7.31 -0.22 7.81
CA PHE A 97 7.70 0.53 6.63
C PHE A 97 6.49 0.73 5.71
N VAL A 98 6.19 1.96 5.33
CA VAL A 98 5.12 2.26 4.35
C VAL A 98 5.73 2.73 3.04
N MET A 99 5.30 2.10 1.94
CA MET A 99 5.71 2.45 0.57
C MET A 99 4.49 2.80 -0.28
N ILE A 100 4.55 3.95 -0.95
CA ILE A 100 3.56 4.34 -1.97
C ILE A 100 4.12 4.00 -3.34
N VAL A 101 3.45 3.14 -4.09
CA VAL A 101 3.87 2.74 -5.43
C VAL A 101 2.92 3.32 -6.46
N GLY A 102 3.43 4.23 -7.28
CA GLY A 102 2.74 4.73 -8.47
C GLY A 102 3.03 3.84 -9.67
N GLN A 103 2.27 2.76 -9.85
CA GLN A 103 2.53 1.77 -10.89
C GLN A 103 2.70 2.35 -12.27
N ARG A 104 3.66 1.81 -13.02
CA ARG A 104 3.88 2.09 -14.43
C ARG A 104 4.21 0.83 -15.21
N GLY A 105 4.14 0.90 -16.55
CA GLY A 105 4.43 -0.26 -17.39
C GLY A 105 5.90 -0.61 -17.41
N GLY A 106 6.20 -1.90 -17.26
CA GLY A 106 7.53 -2.50 -17.39
C GLY A 106 7.69 -3.24 -18.71
N PRO A 107 8.78 -3.97 -18.88
CA PRO A 107 9.88 -4.14 -17.92
C PRO A 107 10.80 -2.91 -17.83
N SER A 108 11.56 -2.81 -16.74
CA SER A 108 12.53 -1.72 -16.45
C SER A 108 11.86 -0.34 -16.50
N SER A 109 12.42 0.61 -17.23
CA SER A 109 11.88 1.96 -17.38
C SER A 109 10.51 1.99 -18.06
N GLY A 110 10.25 1.08 -18.97
CA GLY A 110 8.96 0.83 -19.60
C GLY A 110 8.21 2.08 -20.06
N THR A 111 6.91 2.17 -19.74
CA THR A 111 6.12 3.39 -19.92
C THR A 111 6.22 4.25 -18.66
N VAL A 112 6.26 5.56 -18.84
CA VAL A 112 6.43 6.48 -17.69
C VAL A 112 5.12 6.66 -16.90
N ILE A 113 4.00 6.22 -17.45
CA ILE A 113 2.65 6.46 -16.95
C ILE A 113 1.78 5.23 -17.22
N TYR A 114 0.80 4.97 -16.33
CA TYR A 114 -0.42 4.20 -16.57
C TYR A 114 -0.24 2.72 -16.83
N SER A 115 -0.13 1.96 -15.76
CA SER A 115 -0.19 0.50 -15.83
C SER A 115 -0.46 -0.09 -14.46
N GLN A 116 -0.96 -1.33 -14.42
CA GLN A 116 -1.07 -2.15 -13.22
C GLN A 116 -0.15 -3.38 -13.34
N GLN A 117 1.13 -3.16 -13.70
CA GLN A 117 2.09 -4.25 -13.97
C GLN A 117 3.03 -4.55 -12.79
N GLU A 118 2.90 -3.83 -11.68
CA GLU A 118 3.79 -4.01 -10.51
C GLU A 118 3.16 -4.86 -9.39
N VAL A 119 2.03 -5.52 -9.65
CA VAL A 119 1.27 -6.30 -8.67
C VAL A 119 2.10 -7.44 -8.07
N THR A 120 2.75 -8.23 -8.92
CA THR A 120 3.58 -9.36 -8.46
C THR A 120 4.74 -8.88 -7.61
N LEU A 121 5.43 -7.81 -8.05
CA LEU A 121 6.53 -7.21 -7.31
C LEU A 121 6.06 -6.64 -5.97
N ALA A 122 4.93 -5.94 -5.95
CA ALA A 122 4.36 -5.39 -4.71
C ALA A 122 3.96 -6.47 -3.72
N CYS A 123 3.37 -7.57 -4.20
CA CYS A 123 2.89 -8.63 -3.33
C CYS A 123 3.98 -9.61 -2.90
N TYR A 124 4.96 -9.92 -3.77
CA TYR A 124 5.87 -11.04 -3.61
C TYR A 124 7.31 -10.72 -4.01
N GLY A 125 7.66 -9.45 -4.12
CA GLY A 125 9.04 -9.03 -4.41
C GLY A 125 9.99 -9.29 -3.25
N GLY A 126 11.28 -9.17 -3.52
CA GLY A 126 12.32 -9.47 -2.54
C GLY A 126 12.86 -10.88 -2.68
N ASN A 127 13.55 -11.35 -1.65
CA ASN A 127 14.06 -12.69 -1.52
C ASN A 127 13.44 -13.41 -0.31
N GLY A 128 13.06 -14.67 -0.48
CA GLY A 128 12.41 -15.47 0.56
C GLY A 128 10.89 -15.18 0.71
N GLU A 129 10.32 -15.66 1.78
CA GLU A 129 8.88 -15.64 2.08
C GLU A 129 8.52 -14.45 2.99
N GLY A 130 8.83 -13.24 2.54
CA GLY A 130 8.51 -12.01 3.28
C GLY A 130 7.00 -11.77 3.40
N MET A 131 6.56 -11.10 4.48
CA MET A 131 5.17 -10.79 4.77
C MET A 131 4.93 -9.27 4.76
N ARG A 132 3.98 -8.83 3.94
CA ARG A 132 3.62 -7.42 3.75
C ARG A 132 2.14 -7.25 3.47
N PHE A 133 1.60 -6.08 3.81
CA PHE A 133 0.26 -5.68 3.39
C PHE A 133 0.31 -4.95 2.05
N VAL A 134 -0.66 -5.19 1.18
CA VAL A 134 -0.75 -4.50 -0.12
C VAL A 134 -2.19 -4.03 -0.36
N TYR A 135 -2.37 -2.72 -0.43
CA TYR A 135 -3.66 -2.05 -0.64
C TYR A 135 -3.75 -1.47 -2.03
N SER A 136 -4.89 -1.64 -2.70
CA SER A 136 -5.12 -1.15 -4.07
C SER A 136 -6.33 -0.22 -4.14
N PRO A 137 -6.12 1.10 -3.98
CA PRO A 137 -7.18 2.08 -4.13
C PRO A 137 -7.68 2.17 -5.57
N SER A 138 -8.99 2.42 -5.76
CA SER A 138 -9.62 2.64 -7.07
C SER A 138 -10.11 4.08 -7.26
N SER A 139 -9.94 4.93 -6.27
CA SER A 139 -10.31 6.35 -6.31
C SER A 139 -9.40 7.19 -5.42
N ILE A 140 -9.40 8.52 -5.62
CA ILE A 140 -8.62 9.43 -4.77
C ILE A 140 -9.10 9.44 -3.31
N ALA A 141 -10.39 9.22 -3.08
CA ALA A 141 -10.93 9.12 -1.72
C ALA A 141 -10.45 7.84 -1.02
N GLU A 142 -10.37 6.73 -1.73
CA GLU A 142 -9.79 5.49 -1.21
C GLU A 142 -8.28 5.60 -1.06
N LEU A 143 -7.60 6.30 -1.96
CA LEU A 143 -6.17 6.56 -1.86
C LEU A 143 -5.85 7.24 -0.52
N TYR A 144 -6.67 8.21 -0.08
CA TYR A 144 -6.55 8.80 1.25
C TYR A 144 -6.76 7.77 2.37
N LYS A 145 -7.89 7.05 2.33
CA LYS A 145 -8.24 6.08 3.38
C LYS A 145 -7.21 4.98 3.52
N LEU A 146 -6.84 4.37 2.39
CA LEU A 146 -5.94 3.21 2.39
C LEU A 146 -4.49 3.60 2.70
N THR A 147 -4.08 4.83 2.38
CA THR A 147 -2.78 5.35 2.83
C THR A 147 -2.74 5.45 4.36
N ARG A 148 -3.78 6.01 4.99
CA ARG A 148 -3.87 6.06 6.45
C ARG A 148 -3.97 4.67 7.08
N GLN A 149 -4.75 3.77 6.46
CA GLN A 149 -4.87 2.39 6.90
C GLN A 149 -3.53 1.65 6.84
N ALA A 150 -2.76 1.85 5.76
CA ALA A 150 -1.44 1.24 5.62
C ALA A 150 -0.48 1.63 6.76
N PHE A 151 -0.47 2.90 7.19
CA PHE A 151 0.28 3.31 8.36
C PHE A 151 -0.23 2.64 9.65
N ASN A 152 -1.54 2.61 9.84
CA ASN A 152 -2.12 2.00 11.03
C ASN A 152 -1.81 0.51 11.12
N ASP A 153 -2.05 -0.24 10.04
CA ASP A 153 -1.82 -1.68 10.05
C ASP A 153 -0.34 -2.02 10.15
N ALA A 154 0.53 -1.26 9.49
CA ALA A 154 1.97 -1.45 9.61
C ALA A 154 2.44 -1.29 11.07
N TRP A 155 2.02 -0.23 11.76
CA TRP A 155 2.40 0.02 13.16
C TRP A 155 1.71 -0.89 14.16
N HIS A 156 0.47 -1.30 13.87
CA HIS A 156 -0.28 -2.20 14.76
C HIS A 156 0.23 -3.63 14.70
N TYR A 157 0.40 -4.15 13.50
CA TYR A 157 0.73 -5.57 13.29
C TYR A 157 2.22 -5.83 13.08
N ARG A 158 3.01 -4.78 12.91
CA ARG A 158 4.46 -4.89 12.69
C ARG A 158 4.79 -5.67 11.42
N PHE A 159 4.14 -5.28 10.31
CA PHE A 159 4.47 -5.71 8.95
C PHE A 159 4.58 -4.49 8.04
N PRO A 160 5.49 -4.47 7.06
CA PRO A 160 5.53 -3.39 6.09
C PRO A 160 4.28 -3.38 5.21
N ALA A 161 3.93 -2.21 4.68
CA ALA A 161 2.74 -2.00 3.90
C ALA A 161 3.01 -1.23 2.60
N VAL A 162 2.33 -1.64 1.53
CA VAL A 162 2.36 -0.99 0.22
C VAL A 162 1.00 -0.43 -0.11
N VAL A 163 0.94 0.83 -0.52
CA VAL A 163 -0.22 1.42 -1.21
C VAL A 163 0.07 1.40 -2.69
N LEU A 164 -0.57 0.48 -3.40
CA LEU A 164 -0.33 0.21 -4.80
C LEU A 164 -1.34 0.98 -5.65
N THR A 165 -1.00 2.20 -5.99
CA THR A 165 -1.78 3.09 -6.87
C THR A 165 -1.17 3.14 -8.28
N ASP A 166 -1.61 4.05 -9.11
CA ASP A 166 -1.13 4.23 -10.48
C ASP A 166 -1.08 5.71 -10.88
N GLY A 167 -0.42 5.99 -12.02
CA GLY A 167 -0.25 7.36 -12.48
C GLY A 167 -1.55 8.07 -12.87
N TYR A 168 -2.61 7.34 -13.27
CA TYR A 168 -3.92 7.95 -13.51
C TYR A 168 -4.54 8.46 -12.23
N THR A 169 -4.60 7.61 -11.21
CA THR A 169 -5.15 7.96 -9.91
C THR A 169 -4.37 9.11 -9.29
N LEU A 170 -3.03 9.09 -9.38
CA LEU A 170 -2.17 10.15 -8.84
C LEU A 170 -2.38 11.50 -9.55
N LYS A 171 -2.59 11.50 -10.87
CA LYS A 171 -2.81 12.72 -11.66
C LYS A 171 -4.25 13.19 -11.72
N THR A 172 -5.20 12.32 -11.41
CA THR A 172 -6.62 12.67 -11.39
C THR A 172 -6.88 13.76 -10.36
N ARG A 173 -7.73 14.71 -10.74
CA ARG A 173 -8.28 15.72 -9.84
C ARG A 173 -9.72 15.41 -9.52
N GLY A 174 -10.08 15.57 -8.27
CA GLY A 174 -11.46 15.35 -7.85
C GLY A 174 -11.76 15.97 -6.50
N VAL A 175 -13.03 15.97 -6.16
CA VAL A 175 -13.48 16.45 -4.86
C VAL A 175 -13.41 15.32 -3.85
N ILE A 176 -12.68 15.55 -2.78
CA ILE A 176 -12.71 14.69 -1.59
C ILE A 176 -13.63 15.32 -0.56
N ASP A 177 -14.54 14.54 -0.05
CA ASP A 177 -15.47 14.91 1.02
C ASP A 177 -14.97 14.23 2.31
N PHE A 178 -14.21 14.96 3.11
CA PHE A 178 -13.62 14.44 4.34
C PHE A 178 -14.67 14.10 5.39
N ASP A 179 -15.81 14.79 5.41
CA ASP A 179 -16.93 14.47 6.30
C ASP A 179 -17.49 13.07 6.02
N LYS A 180 -17.52 12.65 4.73
CA LYS A 180 -17.96 11.29 4.34
C LYS A 180 -16.92 10.21 4.63
N ILE A 181 -15.65 10.58 4.67
CA ILE A 181 -14.58 9.64 5.04
C ILE A 181 -14.67 9.31 6.54
N GLY A 182 -15.05 10.29 7.34
CA GLY A 182 -15.11 10.17 8.78
C GLY A 182 -13.73 10.21 9.47
N THR A 183 -13.76 10.10 10.78
CA THR A 183 -12.52 10.10 11.58
C THR A 183 -11.83 8.75 11.48
N ILE A 184 -10.55 8.76 11.15
CA ILE A 184 -9.67 7.59 11.21
C ILE A 184 -8.70 7.85 12.37
N GLU A 185 -8.78 7.05 13.40
CA GLU A 185 -7.83 7.13 14.52
C GLU A 185 -6.45 6.63 14.08
N ASN A 186 -5.40 7.29 14.60
CA ASN A 186 -4.03 6.90 14.29
C ASN A 186 -3.50 5.95 15.36
N ILE A 187 -2.94 4.84 14.92
CA ILE A 187 -2.07 4.03 15.78
C ILE A 187 -0.78 4.83 16.01
N PRO A 188 -0.39 5.12 17.25
CA PRO A 188 0.81 5.91 17.52
C PRO A 188 2.08 5.14 17.13
N ALA A 189 3.08 5.88 16.66
CA ALA A 189 4.43 5.35 16.58
C ALA A 189 5.04 5.21 17.98
N HIS A 190 5.96 4.29 18.13
CA HIS A 190 6.72 4.09 19.35
C HIS A 190 8.15 3.67 19.01
N GLN A 191 9.08 3.96 19.89
CA GLN A 191 10.46 3.59 19.72
C GLN A 191 10.60 2.07 19.71
N LEU A 192 11.15 1.51 18.63
CA LEU A 192 11.33 0.07 18.46
C LEU A 192 12.62 -0.44 19.11
N VAL A 193 13.62 0.44 19.23
CA VAL A 193 14.87 0.18 19.94
C VAL A 193 14.90 1.12 21.16
N PRO A 194 14.50 0.65 22.35
CA PRO A 194 14.47 1.50 23.55
C PRO A 194 15.89 1.87 23.98
N GLU A 195 16.04 3.08 24.54
CA GLU A 195 17.36 3.62 24.95
C GLU A 195 17.99 2.84 26.12
N ASP A 196 17.15 2.23 26.95
CA ASP A 196 17.55 1.59 28.21
C ASP A 196 17.75 0.07 28.11
N LYS A 197 17.57 -0.51 26.89
CA LYS A 197 17.65 -1.96 26.68
C LYS A 197 18.49 -2.30 25.47
N VAL A 198 19.31 -3.33 25.61
CA VAL A 198 19.91 -4.00 24.45
C VAL A 198 18.86 -4.88 23.83
N VAL A 199 18.49 -4.60 22.60
CA VAL A 199 17.58 -5.42 21.80
C VAL A 199 18.40 -6.23 20.82
N HIS A 200 18.31 -7.54 20.91
CA HIS A 200 18.82 -8.42 19.86
C HIS A 200 17.76 -8.48 18.75
N TRP A 201 18.09 -7.94 17.60
CA TRP A 201 17.16 -7.86 16.47
C TRP A 201 17.86 -8.36 15.20
N PRO A 202 17.95 -9.68 15.05
CA PRO A 202 18.74 -10.27 13.98
C PRO A 202 18.10 -10.06 12.60
N ASN A 203 18.95 -9.89 11.61
CA ASN A 203 18.59 -9.96 10.19
C ASN A 203 19.57 -10.91 9.46
N ILE A 204 20.40 -11.62 10.21
CA ILE A 204 21.33 -12.63 9.72
C ILE A 204 21.35 -13.78 10.71
N TYR A 205 21.34 -14.99 10.21
CA TYR A 205 21.28 -16.21 11.01
C TYR A 205 22.47 -17.11 10.63
N THR A 206 23.00 -17.80 11.59
CA THR A 206 24.09 -18.75 11.38
C THR A 206 23.56 -20.12 10.97
N PHE A 207 22.41 -20.51 11.49
CA PHE A 207 21.78 -21.80 11.25
C PHE A 207 20.48 -21.64 10.47
N GLU A 208 20.23 -22.51 9.52
CA GLU A 208 19.04 -22.48 8.67
C GLU A 208 17.75 -22.72 9.48
N GLU A 209 17.82 -23.52 10.54
CA GLU A 209 16.72 -23.81 11.44
C GLU A 209 16.23 -22.55 12.17
N GLU A 210 17.15 -21.67 12.58
CA GLU A 210 16.79 -20.40 13.24
C GLU A 210 16.02 -19.49 12.27
N LEU A 211 16.46 -19.37 11.02
CA LEU A 211 15.74 -18.61 10.00
C LEU A 211 14.38 -19.23 9.71
N TYR A 212 14.29 -20.55 9.60
CA TYR A 212 13.04 -21.26 9.37
C TYR A 212 12.02 -20.97 10.45
N ASP A 213 12.41 -21.04 11.72
CA ASP A 213 11.52 -20.79 12.85
C ASP A 213 10.98 -19.36 12.83
N GLU A 214 11.82 -18.36 12.52
CA GLU A 214 11.41 -16.95 12.42
C GLU A 214 10.46 -16.72 11.24
N VAL A 215 10.72 -17.32 10.07
CA VAL A 215 9.84 -17.23 8.90
C VAL A 215 8.48 -17.86 9.20
N MET A 216 8.45 -19.04 9.83
CA MET A 216 7.21 -19.71 10.19
C MET A 216 6.42 -18.94 11.24
N LEU A 217 7.09 -18.30 12.20
CA LEU A 217 6.46 -17.42 13.18
C LEU A 217 5.84 -16.20 12.49
N ALA A 218 6.58 -15.54 11.61
CA ALA A 218 6.08 -14.38 10.86
C ALA A 218 4.88 -14.75 9.98
N GLN A 219 4.91 -15.89 9.31
CA GLN A 219 3.79 -16.42 8.52
C GLN A 219 2.56 -16.67 9.39
N LYS A 220 2.73 -17.36 10.52
CA LYS A 220 1.64 -17.62 11.46
C LYS A 220 0.99 -16.34 11.97
N ASP A 221 1.80 -15.36 12.36
CA ASP A 221 1.30 -14.06 12.81
C ASP A 221 0.55 -13.32 11.70
N PHE A 222 1.08 -13.36 10.47
CA PHE A 222 0.43 -12.73 9.33
C PHE A 222 -0.91 -13.40 8.99
N GLU A 223 -0.98 -14.73 9.01
CA GLU A 223 -2.22 -15.48 8.79
C GLU A 223 -3.27 -15.21 9.87
N ALA A 224 -2.84 -15.03 11.13
CA ALA A 224 -3.73 -14.70 12.23
C ALA A 224 -4.44 -13.35 12.05
N VAL A 225 -3.77 -12.36 11.46
CA VAL A 225 -4.34 -11.02 11.23
C VAL A 225 -4.92 -10.85 9.83
N ALA A 226 -4.74 -11.82 8.94
CA ALA A 226 -5.19 -11.73 7.55
C ALA A 226 -6.70 -11.47 7.43
N GLY A 227 -7.50 -12.02 8.33
CA GLY A 227 -8.96 -11.82 8.35
C GLY A 227 -9.38 -10.40 8.71
N ASP A 228 -8.61 -9.73 9.55
CA ASP A 228 -8.88 -8.37 10.01
C ASP A 228 -8.46 -7.31 8.97
N VAL A 229 -7.42 -7.64 8.20
CA VAL A 229 -6.84 -6.73 7.19
C VAL A 229 -7.46 -6.92 5.80
N ALA A 230 -7.88 -8.14 5.46
CA ALA A 230 -8.40 -8.44 4.14
C ALA A 230 -9.71 -7.68 3.87
N MET A 231 -9.71 -6.89 2.80
CA MET A 231 -10.85 -6.08 2.37
C MET A 231 -11.25 -6.42 0.95
N VAL A 232 -12.56 -6.45 0.71
CA VAL A 232 -13.17 -6.72 -0.59
C VAL A 232 -14.40 -5.83 -0.80
N GLU A 233 -14.66 -5.51 -2.04
CA GLU A 233 -15.92 -4.93 -2.47
C GLU A 233 -16.58 -5.87 -3.49
N GLU A 234 -17.84 -6.17 -3.28
CA GLU A 234 -18.66 -6.95 -4.19
C GLU A 234 -19.75 -6.07 -4.77
N LEU A 235 -19.91 -6.08 -6.07
CA LEU A 235 -20.94 -5.33 -6.77
C LEU A 235 -21.76 -6.27 -7.66
N GLN A 236 -23.08 -6.38 -7.36
CA GLN A 236 -24.03 -7.16 -8.13
C GLN A 236 -23.57 -8.61 -8.39
N THR A 237 -22.97 -9.24 -7.38
CA THR A 237 -22.42 -10.59 -7.49
C THR A 237 -23.46 -11.69 -7.23
N GLU A 238 -24.58 -11.41 -6.56
CA GLU A 238 -25.54 -12.42 -6.11
C GLU A 238 -26.15 -13.22 -7.26
N ASP A 239 -26.60 -12.54 -8.31
CA ASP A 239 -27.25 -13.13 -9.49
C ASP A 239 -26.36 -13.14 -10.75
N ALA A 240 -25.08 -12.83 -10.61
CA ALA A 240 -24.14 -12.72 -11.73
C ALA A 240 -23.88 -14.08 -12.38
N GLU A 241 -23.95 -14.13 -13.69
CA GLU A 241 -23.53 -15.26 -14.54
C GLU A 241 -22.06 -15.11 -14.98
N ILE A 242 -21.57 -13.86 -14.99
CA ILE A 242 -20.17 -13.51 -15.28
C ILE A 242 -19.65 -12.71 -14.11
N LEU A 243 -18.55 -13.15 -13.51
CA LEU A 243 -17.87 -12.47 -12.42
C LEU A 243 -16.56 -11.85 -12.94
N ILE A 244 -16.49 -10.52 -12.92
CA ILE A 244 -15.25 -9.79 -13.20
C ILE A 244 -14.46 -9.73 -11.88
N ILE A 245 -13.16 -10.09 -11.94
CA ILE A 245 -12.23 -9.92 -10.83
C ILE A 245 -11.23 -8.84 -11.24
N ALA A 246 -11.25 -7.70 -10.57
CA ALA A 246 -10.37 -6.57 -10.90
C ALA A 246 -10.07 -5.72 -9.66
N HIS A 247 -8.94 -5.01 -9.67
CA HIS A 247 -8.53 -4.11 -8.61
C HIS A 247 -8.12 -2.73 -9.16
N GLY A 248 -7.87 -1.76 -8.28
CA GLY A 248 -7.37 -0.44 -8.66
C GLY A 248 -8.24 0.26 -9.69
N ILE A 249 -7.60 1.00 -10.60
CA ILE A 249 -8.31 1.76 -11.64
C ILE A 249 -9.08 0.88 -12.63
N VAL A 250 -8.62 -0.36 -12.87
CA VAL A 250 -9.34 -1.30 -13.73
C VAL A 250 -10.68 -1.68 -13.10
N ALA A 251 -10.73 -1.85 -11.78
CA ALA A 251 -12.00 -2.08 -11.09
C ALA A 251 -12.93 -0.86 -11.15
N ALA A 252 -12.39 0.37 -11.10
CA ALA A 252 -13.19 1.56 -11.29
C ALA A 252 -13.87 1.56 -12.67
N SER A 253 -13.11 1.29 -13.74
CA SER A 253 -13.67 1.19 -15.09
C SER A 253 -14.64 0.00 -15.25
N ALA A 254 -14.39 -1.11 -14.55
CA ALA A 254 -15.28 -2.26 -14.55
C ALA A 254 -16.66 -1.94 -13.94
N LYS A 255 -16.73 -1.09 -12.92
CA LYS A 255 -18.01 -0.63 -12.32
C LYS A 255 -18.89 0.06 -13.37
N ASP A 256 -18.32 0.98 -14.14
CA ASP A 256 -19.05 1.69 -15.20
C ASP A 256 -19.52 0.71 -16.28
N ALA A 257 -18.66 -0.22 -16.70
CA ALA A 257 -18.98 -1.24 -17.67
C ALA A 257 -20.13 -2.18 -17.19
N ILE A 258 -20.10 -2.58 -15.93
CA ILE A 258 -21.15 -3.41 -15.32
C ILE A 258 -22.48 -2.67 -15.32
N GLU A 259 -22.49 -1.39 -14.94
CA GLU A 259 -23.71 -0.59 -14.97
C GLU A 259 -24.34 -0.52 -16.38
N ILE A 260 -23.52 -0.39 -17.42
CA ILE A 260 -23.96 -0.39 -18.81
C ILE A 260 -24.51 -1.78 -19.23
N LEU A 261 -23.79 -2.85 -18.87
CA LEU A 261 -24.17 -4.22 -19.21
C LEU A 261 -25.47 -4.64 -18.48
N ARG A 262 -25.64 -4.26 -17.24
CA ARG A 262 -26.86 -4.53 -16.46
C ARG A 262 -28.09 -3.84 -17.05
N LYS A 263 -27.95 -2.65 -17.64
CA LYS A 263 -29.03 -1.98 -18.40
C LYS A 263 -29.40 -2.73 -19.68
N GLN A 264 -28.59 -3.70 -20.12
CA GLN A 264 -28.82 -4.58 -21.27
C GLN A 264 -29.20 -6.01 -20.83
N ASP A 265 -29.68 -6.17 -19.59
CA ASP A 265 -30.04 -7.45 -18.97
C ASP A 265 -28.92 -8.51 -18.93
N LYS A 266 -27.65 -8.05 -18.95
CA LYS A 266 -26.48 -8.93 -18.75
C LYS A 266 -26.17 -9.05 -17.26
N LYS A 267 -26.19 -10.26 -16.74
CA LYS A 267 -25.91 -10.54 -15.33
C LYS A 267 -24.40 -10.61 -15.07
N VAL A 268 -23.79 -9.45 -14.99
CA VAL A 268 -22.36 -9.28 -14.70
C VAL A 268 -22.20 -8.69 -13.30
N GLY A 269 -21.24 -9.22 -12.54
CA GLY A 269 -20.86 -8.73 -11.23
C GLY A 269 -19.36 -8.46 -11.11
N LEU A 270 -18.95 -7.74 -10.07
CA LEU A 270 -17.57 -7.45 -9.76
C LEU A 270 -17.20 -8.00 -8.38
N PHE A 271 -16.14 -8.76 -8.33
CA PHE A 271 -15.38 -9.02 -7.11
C PHE A 271 -14.10 -8.18 -7.16
N ARG A 272 -13.98 -7.22 -6.27
CA ARG A 272 -12.86 -6.31 -6.21
C ARG A 272 -12.06 -6.54 -4.92
N PRO A 273 -10.89 -7.20 -4.98
CA PRO A 273 -9.99 -7.19 -3.84
C PRO A 273 -9.46 -5.76 -3.63
N ILE A 274 -9.69 -5.20 -2.44
CA ILE A 274 -9.13 -3.92 -2.01
C ILE A 274 -7.73 -4.18 -1.45
N THR A 275 -7.56 -5.27 -0.69
CA THR A 275 -6.26 -5.81 -0.34
C THR A 275 -5.85 -6.88 -1.35
N LEU A 276 -4.62 -6.78 -1.86
CA LEU A 276 -4.00 -7.80 -2.70
C LEU A 276 -3.17 -8.78 -1.88
N ARG A 277 -2.72 -8.35 -0.71
CA ARG A 277 -2.07 -9.19 0.29
C ARG A 277 -2.36 -8.63 1.69
N PRO A 278 -3.00 -9.40 2.60
CA PRO A 278 -3.58 -10.73 2.34
C PRO A 278 -4.71 -10.67 1.30
N PHE A 279 -4.75 -11.68 0.42
CA PHE A 279 -5.82 -11.77 -0.57
C PHE A 279 -7.10 -12.34 0.05
N PRO A 280 -8.30 -11.76 -0.20
CA PRO A 280 -9.57 -12.21 0.37
C PRO A 280 -10.10 -13.50 -0.28
N LYS A 281 -9.28 -14.58 -0.25
CA LYS A 281 -9.54 -15.84 -0.94
C LYS A 281 -10.86 -16.49 -0.50
N LYS A 282 -11.14 -16.51 0.81
CA LYS A 282 -12.36 -17.15 1.34
C LYS A 282 -13.62 -16.49 0.80
N GLN A 283 -13.61 -15.15 0.66
CA GLN A 283 -14.71 -14.39 0.09
C GLN A 283 -14.86 -14.67 -1.40
N LEU A 284 -13.73 -14.71 -2.13
CA LEU A 284 -13.77 -15.06 -3.56
C LEU A 284 -14.33 -16.47 -3.79
N ASP A 285 -13.85 -17.46 -3.04
CA ASP A 285 -14.32 -18.85 -3.14
C ASP A 285 -15.85 -18.93 -2.88
N LYS A 286 -16.35 -18.18 -1.88
CA LYS A 286 -17.79 -18.10 -1.57
C LYS A 286 -18.56 -17.43 -2.72
N THR A 287 -18.07 -16.31 -3.24
CA THR A 287 -18.75 -15.57 -4.31
C THR A 287 -18.74 -16.34 -5.63
N ALA A 288 -17.67 -17.07 -5.93
CA ALA A 288 -17.53 -17.86 -7.15
C ALA A 288 -18.23 -19.23 -7.12
N SER A 289 -18.45 -19.80 -5.94
CA SER A 289 -19.01 -21.17 -5.79
C SER A 289 -20.49 -21.31 -6.12
N GLY A 290 -21.03 -20.54 -6.97
CA GLY A 290 -22.41 -20.67 -7.47
C GLY A 290 -22.53 -20.17 -8.91
N LYS A 291 -21.41 -19.93 -9.57
CA LYS A 291 -21.34 -19.27 -10.88
C LYS A 291 -20.93 -20.22 -11.97
#